data_82fa55ff4143a59a78872436891062cb
#
_entry.id   82fa55ff4143a59a78872436891062cb
#
_cell.length_a   1.000
_cell.length_b   1.000
_cell.length_c   1.000
_cell.angle_alpha   90.00
_cell.angle_beta   90.00
_cell.angle_gamma   90.00
#
_symmetry.space_group_name_H-M   'P 1'
#
loop_
_entity.id
_entity.type
_entity.pdbx_description
1 polymer ?
#
loop_
_entity_poly.entity_id
_entity_poly.type
_entity_poly.pdbx_seq_one_letter_code
_entity_poly.pdbx_strand_id
1 'polypeptide(L)'
;MRSFTLLSFVSAALAARPFLNEPDTGIEEIFGDLPAGELPPLDRLVGLPDFDWAARHYLNASSYTFYRNGAAGEFSYRNNLEGFHRLRFRPRVMVDITKVESTMPTTILGHNFSAPFYISPCGRAGLGHADGELGLVGGAGQEGILYIPALRTTRSGEDIANARVDGQVTFQQVYLEHNDTATQEIFDRAKALGHKALVFTVDSAADGNRHRAARYGVGSADTALTYNTWEYYKHLQSMTDLPIIIKGVGTVEDAKLAVEHGAPGIILSNHGSRQLDSSPSGLEVALEIHEEAPEIFTQTEVFADGGVRYGADVLKLLALGVKAVGLGRPFMFANTYGAEGVARAAQLLKHEIAIDAANLGVADLKQINSSFVKLKYNGWYS
;
A
#
# COMPACT_ATOMS: atom_id res chain seq x y z
N MET A 1 1.82 -10.36 -67.45
CA MET A 1 1.14 -9.89 -66.22
C MET A 1 1.69 -10.69 -65.05
N ARG A 2 2.57 -10.08 -64.26
CA ARG A 2 3.13 -10.73 -63.05
C ARG A 2 2.42 -10.15 -61.85
N SER A 3 1.63 -11.02 -61.17
CA SER A 3 0.94 -10.69 -59.93
C SER A 3 1.97 -10.58 -58.81
N PHE A 4 2.14 -9.38 -58.22
CA PHE A 4 2.86 -9.19 -56.99
C PHE A 4 1.89 -9.45 -55.81
N THR A 5 2.13 -10.54 -55.11
CA THR A 5 1.45 -10.78 -53.86
C THR A 5 2.15 -9.95 -52.77
N LEU A 6 1.49 -8.88 -52.29
CA LEU A 6 1.94 -8.17 -51.08
C LEU A 6 1.69 -9.08 -49.89
N LEU A 7 2.77 -9.63 -49.31
CA LEU A 7 2.73 -10.17 -47.95
C LEU A 7 2.70 -8.97 -46.98
N SER A 8 1.51 -8.74 -46.42
CA SER A 8 1.37 -7.83 -45.29
C SER A 8 1.97 -8.53 -44.05
N PHE A 9 3.18 -8.14 -43.69
CA PHE A 9 3.69 -8.42 -42.34
C PHE A 9 2.87 -7.59 -41.38
N VAL A 10 1.88 -8.20 -40.74
CA VAL A 10 1.33 -7.70 -39.49
C VAL A 10 2.46 -7.87 -38.47
N SER A 11 3.26 -6.82 -38.27
CA SER A 11 4.07 -6.72 -37.07
C SER A 11 3.07 -6.76 -35.91
N ALA A 12 3.00 -7.88 -35.20
CA ALA A 12 2.52 -7.88 -33.84
C ALA A 12 3.43 -6.88 -33.11
N ALA A 13 3.03 -5.62 -33.05
CA ALA A 13 3.59 -4.72 -32.09
C ALA A 13 3.26 -5.39 -30.75
N LEU A 14 4.24 -6.02 -30.13
CA LEU A 14 4.25 -6.20 -28.70
C LEU A 14 3.96 -4.82 -28.14
N ALA A 15 2.71 -4.58 -27.81
CA ALA A 15 2.29 -3.31 -27.26
C ALA A 15 3.11 -3.16 -26.01
N ALA A 16 4.11 -2.27 -26.05
CA ALA A 16 4.86 -1.91 -24.87
C ALA A 16 3.83 -1.69 -23.76
N ARG A 17 4.00 -2.36 -22.63
CA ARG A 17 3.12 -2.17 -21.48
C ARG A 17 2.93 -0.68 -21.28
N PRO A 18 1.73 -0.21 -20.94
CA PRO A 18 1.44 1.23 -20.82
C PRO A 18 2.40 1.96 -19.87
N PHE A 19 3.09 1.20 -19.01
CA PHE A 19 4.09 1.67 -18.09
C PHE A 19 5.32 0.74 -18.21
N LEU A 20 6.38 1.27 -18.80
CA LEU A 20 7.64 0.56 -19.10
C LEU A 20 8.30 -0.10 -17.86
N ASN A 21 7.88 0.30 -16.66
CA ASN A 21 8.44 -0.16 -15.40
C ASN A 21 7.50 -1.07 -14.60
N GLU A 22 6.41 -1.54 -15.19
CA GLU A 22 5.62 -2.58 -14.55
C GLU A 22 6.39 -3.90 -14.58
N PRO A 23 6.44 -4.60 -13.43
CA PRO A 23 7.18 -5.86 -13.33
C PRO A 23 6.67 -6.91 -14.29
N ASP A 24 7.59 -7.64 -14.89
CA ASP A 24 7.30 -8.80 -15.73
C ASP A 24 7.82 -10.07 -15.07
N THR A 25 6.90 -10.99 -14.76
CA THR A 25 7.19 -12.28 -14.13
C THR A 25 7.13 -13.43 -15.14
N GLY A 26 6.91 -13.14 -16.43
CA GLY A 26 6.64 -14.15 -17.45
C GLY A 26 5.22 -14.70 -17.41
N ILE A 27 4.32 -14.10 -16.63
CA ILE A 27 2.92 -14.57 -16.50
C ILE A 27 2.17 -14.48 -17.82
N GLU A 28 2.44 -13.48 -18.65
CA GLU A 28 1.85 -13.29 -19.97
C GLU A 28 2.18 -14.45 -20.92
N GLU A 29 3.39 -15.00 -20.87
CA GLU A 29 3.82 -16.10 -21.71
C GLU A 29 3.11 -17.41 -21.35
N ILE A 30 2.68 -17.55 -20.08
CA ILE A 30 2.03 -18.77 -19.58
C ILE A 30 0.50 -18.68 -19.68
N PHE A 31 -0.07 -17.51 -19.40
CA PHE A 31 -1.52 -17.31 -19.24
C PHE A 31 -2.10 -16.26 -20.20
N GLY A 32 -1.33 -15.72 -21.15
CA GLY A 32 -1.80 -14.69 -22.08
C GLY A 32 -2.99 -15.12 -22.94
N ASP A 33 -3.13 -16.42 -23.19
CA ASP A 33 -4.26 -17.01 -23.93
C ASP A 33 -5.48 -17.34 -23.04
N LEU A 34 -5.42 -17.07 -21.72
CA LEU A 34 -6.56 -17.31 -20.83
C LEU A 34 -7.74 -16.42 -21.26
N PRO A 35 -8.98 -16.96 -21.33
CA PRO A 35 -10.14 -16.16 -21.69
C PRO A 35 -10.36 -14.96 -20.74
N ALA A 36 -10.71 -13.79 -21.31
CA ALA A 36 -10.98 -12.62 -20.51
C ALA A 36 -12.12 -12.88 -19.51
N GLY A 37 -11.93 -12.47 -18.26
CA GLY A 37 -12.87 -12.72 -17.17
C GLY A 37 -12.62 -14.04 -16.42
N GLU A 38 -11.56 -14.76 -16.76
CA GLU A 38 -11.10 -15.93 -16.00
C GLU A 38 -9.84 -15.60 -15.19
N LEU A 39 -9.67 -16.27 -14.06
CA LEU A 39 -8.49 -16.14 -13.20
C LEU A 39 -7.53 -17.30 -13.44
N PRO A 40 -6.21 -17.05 -13.52
CA PRO A 40 -5.24 -18.13 -13.49
C PRO A 40 -5.29 -18.88 -12.14
N PRO A 41 -4.83 -20.15 -12.08
CA PRO A 41 -4.76 -20.88 -10.81
C PRO A 41 -3.92 -20.12 -9.76
N LEU A 42 -4.44 -19.99 -8.55
CA LEU A 42 -3.82 -19.19 -7.47
C LEU A 42 -2.42 -19.67 -7.10
N ASP A 43 -2.18 -20.97 -7.13
CA ASP A 43 -0.89 -21.60 -6.84
C ASP A 43 0.18 -21.33 -7.90
N ARG A 44 -0.22 -20.82 -9.08
CA ARG A 44 0.68 -20.44 -10.16
C ARG A 44 1.10 -18.96 -10.09
N LEU A 45 0.54 -18.17 -9.18
CA LEU A 45 0.97 -16.81 -8.92
C LEU A 45 2.21 -16.82 -8.03
N VAL A 46 3.30 -16.21 -8.49
CA VAL A 46 4.63 -16.28 -7.88
C VAL A 46 5.11 -14.98 -7.25
N GLY A 47 4.42 -13.87 -7.50
CA GLY A 47 4.73 -12.56 -6.93
C GLY A 47 3.52 -11.62 -6.94
N LEU A 48 3.61 -10.51 -6.22
CA LEU A 48 2.52 -9.52 -6.16
C LEU A 48 2.15 -8.92 -7.54
N PRO A 49 3.09 -8.75 -8.50
CA PRO A 49 2.76 -8.28 -9.84
C PRO A 49 1.79 -9.19 -10.59
N ASP A 50 1.80 -10.49 -10.32
CA ASP A 50 0.91 -11.45 -10.98
C ASP A 50 -0.56 -11.20 -10.61
N PHE A 51 -0.83 -10.75 -9.38
CA PHE A 51 -2.19 -10.38 -8.97
C PHE A 51 -2.70 -9.14 -9.72
N ASP A 52 -1.83 -8.18 -10.06
CA ASP A 52 -2.20 -7.03 -10.89
C ASP A 52 -2.55 -7.49 -12.31
N TRP A 53 -1.72 -8.36 -12.90
CA TRP A 53 -2.00 -8.97 -14.18
C TRP A 53 -3.33 -9.74 -14.17
N ALA A 54 -3.54 -10.62 -13.20
CA ALA A 54 -4.75 -11.42 -13.04
C ALA A 54 -6.00 -10.54 -12.87
N ALA A 55 -5.93 -9.52 -12.01
CA ALA A 55 -7.02 -8.58 -11.79
C ALA A 55 -7.36 -7.78 -13.05
N ARG A 56 -6.36 -7.35 -13.83
CA ARG A 56 -6.56 -6.65 -15.10
C ARG A 56 -7.24 -7.53 -16.14
N HIS A 57 -6.93 -8.81 -16.13
CA HIS A 57 -7.49 -9.80 -17.06
C HIS A 57 -8.92 -10.21 -16.66
N TYR A 58 -9.16 -10.34 -15.37
CA TYR A 58 -10.43 -10.82 -14.81
C TYR A 58 -11.49 -9.73 -14.68
N LEU A 59 -11.14 -8.55 -14.15
CA LEU A 59 -12.09 -7.50 -13.84
C LEU A 59 -12.55 -6.78 -15.11
N ASN A 60 -13.79 -6.30 -15.08
CA ASN A 60 -14.23 -5.35 -16.09
C ASN A 60 -13.40 -4.05 -16.00
N ALA A 61 -13.32 -3.31 -17.10
CA ALA A 61 -12.47 -2.12 -17.21
C ALA A 61 -12.76 -1.05 -16.14
N SER A 62 -14.03 -0.87 -15.73
CA SER A 62 -14.41 0.12 -14.71
C SER A 62 -13.90 -0.29 -13.33
N SER A 63 -14.11 -1.56 -12.93
CA SER A 63 -13.63 -2.09 -11.63
C SER A 63 -12.11 -2.04 -11.54
N TYR A 64 -11.40 -2.52 -12.57
CA TYR A 64 -9.94 -2.45 -12.60
C TYR A 64 -9.45 -1.00 -12.54
N THR A 65 -10.07 -0.09 -13.33
CA THR A 65 -9.70 1.32 -13.35
C THR A 65 -9.95 2.00 -12.00
N PHE A 66 -10.99 1.61 -11.25
CA PHE A 66 -11.22 2.15 -9.92
C PHE A 66 -10.01 1.93 -8.99
N TYR A 67 -9.39 0.74 -9.03
CA TYR A 67 -8.19 0.47 -8.24
C TYR A 67 -6.92 1.08 -8.85
N ARG A 68 -6.76 0.92 -10.17
CA ARG A 68 -5.49 1.22 -10.87
C ARG A 68 -5.22 2.71 -11.11
N ASN A 69 -6.25 3.57 -11.16
CA ASN A 69 -6.08 4.97 -11.55
C ASN A 69 -5.17 5.77 -10.61
N GLY A 70 -4.56 6.82 -11.14
CA GLY A 70 -3.80 7.85 -10.45
C GLY A 70 -4.31 9.25 -10.79
N ALA A 71 -3.73 10.28 -10.17
CA ALA A 71 -4.05 11.68 -10.42
C ALA A 71 -3.41 12.16 -11.72
N ALA A 72 -4.09 13.06 -12.40
CA ALA A 72 -3.67 13.79 -13.60
C ALA A 72 -2.93 12.90 -14.63
N GLY A 73 -1.67 13.16 -14.90
CA GLY A 73 -0.79 12.42 -15.83
C GLY A 73 -0.19 11.14 -15.25
N GLU A 74 -0.55 10.79 -14.01
CA GLU A 74 -0.06 9.60 -13.30
C GLU A 74 1.48 9.59 -13.14
N PHE A 75 2.12 10.77 -13.07
CA PHE A 75 3.55 10.87 -12.82
C PHE A 75 3.92 10.28 -11.44
N SER A 76 3.21 10.70 -10.38
CA SER A 76 3.46 10.16 -9.04
C SER A 76 3.17 8.66 -8.93
N TYR A 77 2.25 8.11 -9.74
CA TYR A 77 2.04 6.66 -9.79
C TYR A 77 3.29 5.94 -10.27
N ARG A 78 3.88 6.41 -11.37
CA ARG A 78 5.14 5.85 -11.89
C ARG A 78 6.29 6.08 -10.93
N ASN A 79 6.39 7.29 -10.36
CA ASN A 79 7.44 7.64 -9.41
C ASN A 79 7.39 6.80 -8.14
N ASN A 80 6.20 6.48 -7.63
CA ASN A 80 6.04 5.55 -6.49
C ASN A 80 6.68 4.18 -6.77
N LEU A 81 6.61 3.68 -8.00
CA LEU A 81 7.23 2.42 -8.42
C LEU A 81 8.74 2.58 -8.67
N GLU A 82 9.11 3.60 -9.45
CA GLU A 82 10.49 3.83 -9.88
C GLU A 82 11.41 4.30 -8.74
N GLY A 83 10.86 5.00 -7.74
CA GLY A 83 11.61 5.50 -6.60
C GLY A 83 12.41 4.40 -5.91
N PHE A 84 11.83 3.23 -5.76
CA PHE A 84 12.52 2.08 -5.16
C PHE A 84 13.75 1.62 -5.96
N HIS A 85 13.77 1.78 -7.27
CA HIS A 85 14.94 1.42 -8.10
C HIS A 85 16.13 2.36 -7.94
N ARG A 86 15.89 3.58 -7.45
CA ARG A 86 16.94 4.57 -7.18
C ARG A 86 17.71 4.29 -5.89
N LEU A 87 17.04 3.66 -4.92
CA LEU A 87 17.67 3.23 -3.66
C LEU A 87 18.25 1.83 -3.83
N ARG A 88 19.59 1.71 -3.81
CA ARG A 88 20.31 0.44 -4.02
C ARG A 88 20.69 -0.20 -2.71
N PHE A 89 20.60 -1.52 -2.65
CA PHE A 89 21.15 -2.30 -1.54
C PHE A 89 22.68 -2.31 -1.51
N ARG A 90 23.20 -2.51 -0.31
CA ARG A 90 24.61 -2.72 0.01
C ARG A 90 24.75 -4.06 0.75
N PRO A 91 24.77 -5.19 0.03
CA PRO A 91 24.82 -6.51 0.65
C PRO A 91 26.05 -6.71 1.51
N ARG A 92 25.88 -7.43 2.61
CA ARG A 92 26.97 -7.93 3.46
C ARG A 92 27.10 -9.44 3.25
N VAL A 93 28.31 -9.92 3.20
CA VAL A 93 28.62 -11.35 3.01
C VAL A 93 29.20 -11.95 4.29
N MET A 94 29.21 -13.27 4.40
CA MET A 94 29.76 -14.02 5.54
C MET A 94 29.02 -13.74 6.86
N VAL A 95 27.69 -13.51 6.77
CA VAL A 95 26.79 -13.28 7.90
C VAL A 95 25.96 -14.54 8.13
N ASP A 96 25.79 -14.95 9.39
CA ASP A 96 24.84 -16.01 9.74
C ASP A 96 23.40 -15.50 9.66
N ILE A 97 22.69 -15.95 8.63
CA ILE A 97 21.29 -15.55 8.35
C ILE A 97 20.27 -16.64 8.70
N THR A 98 20.67 -17.71 9.35
CA THR A 98 19.83 -18.90 9.60
C THR A 98 18.57 -18.62 10.42
N LYS A 99 18.51 -17.48 11.11
CA LYS A 99 17.38 -17.07 11.96
C LYS A 99 16.58 -15.91 11.41
N VAL A 100 16.90 -15.36 10.23
CA VAL A 100 16.29 -14.13 9.71
C VAL A 100 14.77 -14.18 9.67
N GLU A 101 14.20 -15.29 9.22
CA GLU A 101 12.75 -15.47 9.11
C GLU A 101 12.06 -15.33 10.49
N SER A 102 12.66 -15.86 11.55
CA SER A 102 12.11 -15.76 12.91
C SER A 102 12.14 -14.34 13.48
N THR A 103 12.81 -13.39 12.84
CA THR A 103 12.90 -12.00 13.25
C THR A 103 11.87 -11.10 12.57
N MET A 104 11.07 -11.65 11.65
CA MET A 104 10.05 -10.93 10.89
C MET A 104 8.92 -10.33 11.76
N PRO A 105 8.45 -10.97 12.84
CA PRO A 105 7.40 -10.40 13.67
C PRO A 105 7.75 -9.01 14.21
N THR A 106 6.77 -8.11 14.14
CA THR A 106 6.89 -6.71 14.55
C THR A 106 5.73 -6.28 15.47
N THR A 107 5.87 -5.10 16.07
CA THR A 107 4.78 -4.45 16.81
C THR A 107 4.35 -3.17 16.10
N ILE A 108 3.06 -2.90 16.12
CA ILE A 108 2.47 -1.63 15.65
C ILE A 108 1.56 -1.12 16.76
N LEU A 109 1.84 0.05 17.31
CA LEU A 109 1.16 0.63 18.48
C LEU A 109 0.99 -0.39 19.63
N GLY A 110 2.05 -1.16 19.91
CA GLY A 110 2.06 -2.17 20.99
C GLY A 110 1.35 -3.49 20.67
N HIS A 111 0.75 -3.63 19.49
CA HIS A 111 0.13 -4.89 19.05
C HIS A 111 1.08 -5.71 18.19
N ASN A 112 1.07 -7.04 18.38
CA ASN A 112 1.96 -7.96 17.66
C ASN A 112 1.38 -8.37 16.31
N PHE A 113 2.24 -8.40 15.28
CA PHE A 113 1.95 -8.86 13.94
C PHE A 113 3.08 -9.78 13.44
N SER A 114 2.75 -10.67 12.52
CA SER A 114 3.68 -11.67 11.99
C SER A 114 4.74 -11.12 11.04
N ALA A 115 4.51 -9.91 10.47
CA ALA A 115 5.39 -9.30 9.50
C ALA A 115 5.29 -7.77 9.53
N PRO A 116 6.34 -7.04 9.09
CA PRO A 116 6.39 -5.57 9.12
C PRO A 116 5.67 -4.93 7.92
N PHE A 117 4.50 -5.47 7.56
CA PHE A 117 3.64 -4.86 6.56
C PHE A 117 2.17 -5.04 6.89
N TYR A 118 1.32 -4.22 6.27
CA TYR A 118 -0.12 -4.21 6.52
C TYR A 118 -0.92 -3.89 5.25
N ILE A 119 -2.20 -4.22 5.27
CA ILE A 119 -3.13 -3.85 4.21
C ILE A 119 -3.60 -2.42 4.44
N SER A 120 -3.16 -1.50 3.56
CA SER A 120 -3.57 -0.09 3.56
C SER A 120 -5.07 0.08 3.32
N PRO A 121 -5.70 1.14 3.85
CA PRO A 121 -7.12 1.37 3.67
C PRO A 121 -7.47 1.62 2.19
N CYS A 122 -8.29 0.74 1.64
CA CYS A 122 -8.84 0.83 0.30
C CYS A 122 -10.34 0.54 0.35
N GLY A 123 -11.13 1.41 -0.26
CA GLY A 123 -12.58 1.26 -0.32
C GLY A 123 -13.05 0.39 -1.48
N ARG A 124 -14.33 -0.03 -1.38
CA ARG A 124 -15.07 -0.74 -2.44
C ARG A 124 -14.43 -2.06 -2.88
N ALA A 125 -14.01 -2.88 -1.93
CA ALA A 125 -13.42 -4.19 -2.22
C ALA A 125 -14.40 -5.14 -2.95
N GLY A 126 -15.70 -4.91 -2.84
CA GLY A 126 -16.74 -5.62 -3.59
C GLY A 126 -16.69 -5.45 -5.11
N LEU A 127 -15.94 -4.49 -5.64
CA LEU A 127 -15.67 -4.41 -7.08
C LEU A 127 -14.73 -5.52 -7.57
N GLY A 128 -13.92 -6.09 -6.68
CA GLY A 128 -12.98 -7.17 -7.00
C GLY A 128 -13.54 -8.55 -6.73
N HIS A 129 -14.28 -8.72 -5.65
CA HIS A 129 -14.83 -10.01 -5.23
C HIS A 129 -16.14 -9.82 -4.47
N ALA A 130 -17.05 -10.80 -4.57
CA ALA A 130 -18.37 -10.75 -3.92
C ALA A 130 -18.28 -10.58 -2.40
N ASP A 131 -17.27 -11.17 -1.74
CA ASP A 131 -17.06 -11.03 -0.31
C ASP A 131 -16.52 -9.65 0.08
N GLY A 132 -15.94 -8.91 -0.85
CA GLY A 132 -15.42 -7.56 -0.59
C GLY A 132 -14.40 -7.55 0.53
N GLU A 133 -14.62 -6.71 1.54
CA GLU A 133 -13.71 -6.53 2.66
C GLU A 133 -13.63 -7.76 3.59
N LEU A 134 -14.57 -8.72 3.50
CA LEU A 134 -14.49 -9.99 4.26
C LEU A 134 -13.29 -10.82 3.78
N GLY A 135 -12.98 -10.80 2.46
CA GLY A 135 -11.78 -11.42 1.94
C GLY A 135 -10.49 -10.79 2.49
N LEU A 136 -10.45 -9.44 2.56
CA LEU A 136 -9.30 -8.71 3.10
C LEU A 136 -9.08 -9.00 4.58
N VAL A 137 -10.12 -8.90 5.41
CA VAL A 137 -9.98 -9.15 6.86
C VAL A 137 -9.67 -10.62 7.15
N GLY A 138 -10.31 -11.56 6.43
CA GLY A 138 -10.07 -12.99 6.59
C GLY A 138 -8.64 -13.40 6.24
N GLY A 139 -8.15 -13.01 5.05
CA GLY A 139 -6.79 -13.32 4.63
C GLY A 139 -5.73 -12.63 5.51
N ALA A 140 -5.96 -11.37 5.91
CA ALA A 140 -5.08 -10.69 6.86
C ALA A 140 -5.03 -11.39 8.22
N GLY A 141 -6.18 -11.87 8.71
CA GLY A 141 -6.28 -12.60 9.97
C GLY A 141 -5.55 -13.95 9.92
N GLN A 142 -5.73 -14.72 8.86
CA GLN A 142 -5.01 -15.99 8.64
C GLN A 142 -3.50 -15.79 8.66
N GLU A 143 -3.01 -14.70 8.11
CA GLU A 143 -1.59 -14.39 8.01
C GLU A 143 -1.06 -13.56 9.19
N GLY A 144 -1.90 -13.16 10.14
CA GLY A 144 -1.51 -12.38 11.31
C GLY A 144 -0.93 -11.01 10.99
N ILE A 145 -1.38 -10.37 9.91
CA ILE A 145 -0.99 -9.01 9.52
C ILE A 145 -2.10 -8.01 9.84
N LEU A 146 -1.73 -6.73 10.02
CA LEU A 146 -2.71 -5.67 10.25
C LEU A 146 -3.55 -5.41 8.98
N TYR A 147 -4.86 -5.31 9.16
CA TYR A 147 -5.77 -4.76 8.17
C TYR A 147 -6.38 -3.45 8.68
N ILE A 148 -6.43 -2.44 7.81
CA ILE A 148 -7.04 -1.14 8.07
C ILE A 148 -8.25 -0.99 7.13
N PRO A 149 -9.49 -1.33 7.55
CA PRO A 149 -10.68 -1.05 6.76
C PRO A 149 -10.81 0.45 6.46
N ALA A 150 -11.21 0.78 5.25
CA ALA A 150 -11.56 2.16 4.89
C ALA A 150 -12.91 2.56 5.50
N LEU A 151 -13.18 3.86 5.65
CA LEU A 151 -14.50 4.34 6.07
C LEU A 151 -15.59 3.95 5.05
N ARG A 152 -15.25 3.96 3.75
CA ARG A 152 -16.19 3.68 2.64
C ARG A 152 -15.98 2.26 2.11
N THR A 153 -16.46 1.28 2.88
CA THR A 153 -16.43 -0.15 2.52
C THR A 153 -17.69 -0.57 1.74
N THR A 154 -17.60 -1.70 1.05
CA THR A 154 -18.76 -2.36 0.42
C THR A 154 -19.56 -3.14 1.47
N ARG A 155 -18.86 -3.75 2.42
CA ARG A 155 -19.46 -4.49 3.54
C ARG A 155 -19.64 -3.58 4.75
N SER A 156 -20.59 -3.89 5.60
CA SER A 156 -20.78 -3.15 6.86
C SER A 156 -19.57 -3.32 7.80
N GLY A 157 -19.34 -2.34 8.67
CA GLY A 157 -18.28 -2.46 9.69
C GLY A 157 -18.53 -3.65 10.63
N GLU A 158 -19.79 -3.97 10.91
CA GLU A 158 -20.22 -5.11 11.72
C GLU A 158 -19.85 -6.43 11.03
N ASP A 159 -20.12 -6.58 9.73
CA ASP A 159 -19.76 -7.78 8.97
C ASP A 159 -18.22 -7.98 8.98
N ILE A 160 -17.46 -6.90 8.75
CA ILE A 160 -16.01 -6.93 8.79
C ILE A 160 -15.49 -7.30 10.18
N ALA A 161 -16.09 -6.73 11.24
CA ALA A 161 -15.72 -7.03 12.61
C ALA A 161 -16.02 -8.50 12.99
N ASN A 162 -17.16 -9.02 12.54
CA ASN A 162 -17.57 -10.40 12.78
C ASN A 162 -16.75 -11.44 11.99
N ALA A 163 -16.16 -11.04 10.85
CA ALA A 163 -15.33 -11.91 10.02
C ALA A 163 -13.86 -11.99 10.48
N ARG A 164 -13.49 -11.27 11.54
CA ARG A 164 -12.14 -11.37 12.13
C ARG A 164 -11.91 -12.74 12.75
N VAL A 165 -10.67 -13.22 12.65
CA VAL A 165 -10.24 -14.37 13.45
C VAL A 165 -10.04 -13.93 14.91
N ASP A 166 -10.08 -14.89 15.84
CA ASP A 166 -9.90 -14.61 17.27
C ASP A 166 -8.60 -13.86 17.54
N GLY A 167 -8.69 -12.76 18.28
CA GLY A 167 -7.55 -11.93 18.64
C GLY A 167 -7.02 -11.03 17.52
N GLN A 168 -7.61 -11.05 16.33
CA GLN A 168 -7.18 -10.19 15.23
C GLN A 168 -7.36 -8.71 15.55
N VAL A 169 -6.26 -7.96 15.41
CA VAL A 169 -6.24 -6.51 15.57
C VAL A 169 -6.49 -5.83 14.23
N THR A 170 -7.37 -4.83 14.24
CA THR A 170 -7.65 -3.95 13.10
C THR A 170 -7.67 -2.50 13.58
N PHE A 171 -7.29 -1.57 12.69
CA PHE A 171 -7.46 -0.14 12.88
C PHE A 171 -8.54 0.37 11.92
N GLN A 172 -9.20 1.49 12.23
CA GLN A 172 -10.25 2.05 11.37
C GLN A 172 -9.75 3.33 10.67
N GLN A 173 -9.72 3.33 9.34
CA GLN A 173 -9.47 4.57 8.61
C GLN A 173 -10.73 5.45 8.59
N VAL A 174 -10.52 6.75 8.77
CA VAL A 174 -11.59 7.75 8.82
C VAL A 174 -11.29 8.97 7.94
N TYR A 175 -12.35 9.53 7.39
CA TYR A 175 -12.46 10.91 6.94
C TYR A 175 -13.42 11.61 7.87
N LEU A 176 -13.10 12.80 8.35
CA LEU A 176 -13.90 13.49 9.34
C LEU A 176 -14.33 14.84 8.77
N GLU A 177 -15.57 15.17 9.04
CA GLU A 177 -16.17 16.46 8.76
C GLU A 177 -16.15 17.29 10.06
N HIS A 178 -16.19 18.63 9.95
CA HIS A 178 -16.21 19.51 11.10
C HIS A 178 -17.61 19.51 11.79
N ASN A 179 -18.02 18.31 12.22
CA ASN A 179 -19.26 18.04 12.94
C ASN A 179 -18.95 17.08 14.08
N ASP A 180 -18.86 17.61 15.30
CA ASP A 180 -18.46 16.84 16.47
C ASP A 180 -19.42 15.68 16.77
N THR A 181 -20.73 15.85 16.52
CA THR A 181 -21.70 14.77 16.75
C THR A 181 -21.44 13.61 15.80
N ALA A 182 -21.30 13.88 14.50
CA ALA A 182 -21.02 12.85 13.50
C ALA A 182 -19.63 12.21 13.73
N THR A 183 -18.64 13.00 14.12
CA THR A 183 -17.30 12.52 14.48
C THR A 183 -17.34 11.59 15.69
N GLN A 184 -18.08 11.96 16.74
CA GLN A 184 -18.22 11.12 17.93
C GLN A 184 -18.91 9.79 17.60
N GLU A 185 -19.95 9.80 16.77
CA GLU A 185 -20.62 8.56 16.30
C GLU A 185 -19.62 7.63 15.57
N ILE A 186 -18.75 8.17 14.72
CA ILE A 186 -17.70 7.39 14.03
C ILE A 186 -16.72 6.80 15.05
N PHE A 187 -16.27 7.56 16.04
CA PHE A 187 -15.32 7.09 17.04
C PHE A 187 -15.93 6.03 17.97
N ASP A 188 -17.15 6.26 18.45
CA ASP A 188 -17.87 5.31 19.29
C ASP A 188 -18.13 4.00 18.55
N ARG A 189 -18.50 4.08 17.28
CA ARG A 189 -18.67 2.89 16.43
C ARG A 189 -17.36 2.14 16.22
N ALA A 190 -16.25 2.84 15.91
CA ALA A 190 -14.94 2.20 15.77
C ALA A 190 -14.52 1.47 17.05
N LYS A 191 -14.75 2.10 18.21
CA LYS A 191 -14.49 1.51 19.53
C LYS A 191 -15.39 0.31 19.81
N ALA A 192 -16.70 0.43 19.55
CA ALA A 192 -17.68 -0.66 19.74
C ALA A 192 -17.36 -1.88 18.85
N LEU A 193 -16.86 -1.65 17.62
CA LEU A 193 -16.41 -2.69 16.72
C LEU A 193 -15.01 -3.25 17.09
N GLY A 194 -14.40 -2.77 18.16
CA GLY A 194 -13.15 -3.30 18.71
C GLY A 194 -11.89 -2.92 17.96
N HIS A 195 -11.93 -1.89 17.10
CA HIS A 195 -10.71 -1.34 16.48
C HIS A 195 -9.79 -0.76 17.56
N LYS A 196 -8.47 -0.86 17.35
CA LYS A 196 -7.46 -0.47 18.34
C LYS A 196 -6.83 0.87 18.08
N ALA A 197 -7.06 1.47 16.91
CA ALA A 197 -6.62 2.81 16.54
C ALA A 197 -7.51 3.36 15.42
N LEU A 198 -7.46 4.68 15.27
CA LEU A 198 -8.03 5.41 14.14
C LEU A 198 -6.89 5.83 13.20
N VAL A 199 -7.15 5.83 11.89
CA VAL A 199 -6.24 6.31 10.87
C VAL A 199 -6.90 7.48 10.15
N PHE A 200 -6.58 8.67 10.59
CA PHE A 200 -7.13 9.92 10.06
C PHE A 200 -6.41 10.31 8.77
N THR A 201 -7.13 10.30 7.66
CA THR A 201 -6.57 10.62 6.35
C THR A 201 -6.69 12.10 6.04
N VAL A 202 -5.56 12.78 5.87
CA VAL A 202 -5.46 14.24 5.72
C VAL A 202 -5.01 14.69 4.32
N ASP A 203 -4.54 13.79 3.49
CA ASP A 203 -4.08 14.05 2.11
C ASP A 203 -5.23 14.14 1.07
N SER A 204 -6.46 14.22 1.53
CA SER A 204 -7.67 14.26 0.71
C SER A 204 -8.54 15.48 1.06
N ALA A 205 -7.90 16.64 1.17
CA ALA A 205 -8.59 17.90 1.46
C ALA A 205 -9.50 18.36 0.31
N ALA A 206 -9.26 17.86 -0.89
CA ALA A 206 -10.09 18.03 -2.08
C ALA A 206 -10.07 16.73 -2.89
N ASP A 207 -10.93 16.65 -3.90
CA ASP A 207 -10.94 15.52 -4.80
C ASP A 207 -9.73 15.55 -5.75
N GLY A 208 -9.12 14.40 -6.02
CA GLY A 208 -8.03 14.28 -6.98
C GLY A 208 -8.51 14.39 -8.43
N ASN A 209 -7.75 15.07 -9.28
CA ASN A 209 -8.01 15.13 -10.71
C ASN A 209 -7.69 13.78 -11.39
N ARG A 210 -8.61 12.81 -11.33
CA ARG A 210 -8.40 11.43 -11.81
C ARG A 210 -8.97 11.23 -13.20
N HIS A 211 -8.23 11.66 -14.23
CA HIS A 211 -8.68 11.65 -15.63
C HIS A 211 -9.09 10.26 -16.12
N ARG A 212 -8.31 9.23 -15.76
CA ARG A 212 -8.64 7.84 -16.10
C ARG A 212 -9.95 7.40 -15.43
N ALA A 213 -10.12 7.67 -14.15
CA ALA A 213 -11.35 7.35 -13.42
C ALA A 213 -12.58 8.05 -14.01
N ALA A 214 -12.45 9.34 -14.35
CA ALA A 214 -13.51 10.12 -14.98
C ALA A 214 -13.91 9.54 -16.35
N ARG A 215 -12.94 9.07 -17.16
CA ARG A 215 -13.21 8.47 -18.47
C ARG A 215 -14.03 7.18 -18.37
N TYR A 216 -13.85 6.41 -17.31
CA TYR A 216 -14.59 5.17 -17.08
C TYR A 216 -15.80 5.34 -16.15
N GLY A 217 -16.15 6.58 -15.78
CA GLY A 217 -17.31 6.87 -14.92
C GLY A 217 -17.17 6.31 -13.49
N VAL A 218 -15.95 6.02 -13.05
CA VAL A 218 -15.71 5.46 -11.70
C VAL A 218 -15.30 6.53 -10.69
N GLY A 219 -15.58 7.77 -10.94
CA GLY A 219 -15.46 8.98 -10.16
C GLY A 219 -14.48 8.95 -9.00
N SER A 220 -13.91 10.06 -8.68
CA SER A 220 -13.36 10.26 -7.39
C SER A 220 -14.46 10.68 -6.40
N ALA A 221 -14.16 10.66 -5.12
CA ALA A 221 -15.21 10.57 -4.14
C ALA A 221 -15.97 11.85 -3.91
N ASP A 222 -15.35 12.99 -3.74
CA ASP A 222 -16.06 14.21 -3.32
C ASP A 222 -15.36 15.47 -3.82
N THR A 223 -16.16 16.41 -4.29
CA THR A 223 -15.70 17.76 -4.64
C THR A 223 -15.72 18.72 -3.44
N ALA A 224 -16.16 18.25 -2.26
CA ALA A 224 -16.18 19.06 -1.06
C ALA A 224 -14.76 19.35 -0.58
N LEU A 225 -14.43 20.63 -0.44
CA LEU A 225 -13.19 21.06 0.20
C LEU A 225 -13.31 20.86 1.70
N THR A 226 -12.31 20.22 2.29
CA THR A 226 -12.19 20.08 3.74
C THR A 226 -11.00 20.87 4.25
N TYR A 227 -11.03 21.25 5.52
CA TYR A 227 -9.91 21.88 6.18
C TYR A 227 -9.56 21.10 7.44
N ASN A 228 -8.45 20.37 7.39
CA ASN A 228 -7.92 19.66 8.54
C ASN A 228 -6.73 20.47 9.05
N THR A 229 -6.87 21.07 10.25
CA THR A 229 -5.81 21.83 10.88
C THR A 229 -5.20 21.06 12.05
N TRP A 230 -4.03 21.45 12.50
CA TRP A 230 -3.39 20.85 13.66
C TRP A 230 -4.19 21.09 14.95
N GLU A 231 -4.86 22.24 15.07
CA GLU A 231 -5.80 22.52 16.16
C GLU A 231 -6.99 21.56 16.12
N TYR A 232 -7.52 21.26 14.93
CA TYR A 232 -8.59 20.28 14.78
C TYR A 232 -8.11 18.87 15.14
N TYR A 233 -6.92 18.48 14.74
CA TYR A 233 -6.34 17.20 15.14
C TYR A 233 -6.24 17.09 16.68
N LYS A 234 -5.79 18.13 17.37
CA LYS A 234 -5.73 18.19 18.83
C LYS A 234 -7.12 18.10 19.46
N HIS A 235 -8.13 18.73 18.84
CA HIS A 235 -9.52 18.59 19.27
C HIS A 235 -9.99 17.14 19.13
N LEU A 236 -9.74 16.47 18.01
CA LEU A 236 -10.08 15.08 17.80
C LEU A 236 -9.47 14.14 18.86
N GLN A 237 -8.22 14.38 19.25
CA GLN A 237 -7.58 13.62 20.32
C GLN A 237 -8.31 13.74 21.67
N SER A 238 -9.02 14.85 21.91
CA SER A 238 -9.82 15.03 23.14
C SER A 238 -11.16 14.29 23.12
N MET A 239 -11.62 13.83 21.94
CA MET A 239 -12.91 13.19 21.74
C MET A 239 -12.87 11.66 21.90
N THR A 240 -11.68 11.04 21.95
CA THR A 240 -11.53 9.58 22.01
C THR A 240 -10.27 9.19 22.77
N ASP A 241 -10.30 8.00 23.37
CA ASP A 241 -9.13 7.33 23.95
C ASP A 241 -8.40 6.42 22.95
N LEU A 242 -8.93 6.23 21.73
CA LEU A 242 -8.23 5.50 20.68
C LEU A 242 -7.07 6.33 20.12
N PRO A 243 -5.89 5.73 19.93
CA PRO A 243 -4.80 6.41 19.23
C PRO A 243 -5.23 6.86 17.83
N ILE A 244 -4.91 8.10 17.44
CA ILE A 244 -5.21 8.64 16.11
C ILE A 244 -3.90 8.78 15.32
N ILE A 245 -3.69 7.89 14.35
CA ILE A 245 -2.57 7.94 13.40
C ILE A 245 -2.92 8.94 12.30
N ILE A 246 -1.97 9.78 11.89
CA ILE A 246 -2.14 10.71 10.77
C ILE A 246 -1.66 10.03 9.49
N LYS A 247 -2.54 9.87 8.50
CA LYS A 247 -2.19 9.32 7.17
C LYS A 247 -2.20 10.41 6.09
N GLY A 248 -1.11 10.46 5.31
CA GLY A 248 -0.98 11.44 4.23
C GLY A 248 0.07 12.50 4.51
N VAL A 249 1.01 12.20 5.41
CA VAL A 249 2.18 13.07 5.66
C VAL A 249 3.09 12.99 4.44
N GLY A 250 3.34 14.14 3.81
CA GLY A 250 4.06 14.25 2.55
C GLY A 250 5.34 15.10 2.61
N THR A 251 5.72 15.61 3.79
CA THR A 251 6.91 16.44 3.99
C THR A 251 7.53 16.20 5.37
N VAL A 252 8.80 16.55 5.53
CA VAL A 252 9.49 16.50 6.83
C VAL A 252 8.92 17.53 7.82
N GLU A 253 8.47 18.67 7.33
CA GLU A 253 7.85 19.72 8.15
C GLU A 253 6.57 19.22 8.80
N ASP A 254 5.68 18.58 8.04
CA ASP A 254 4.44 18.01 8.58
C ASP A 254 4.72 16.82 9.52
N ALA A 255 5.77 16.06 9.28
CA ALA A 255 6.19 14.99 10.18
C ALA A 255 6.67 15.56 11.53
N LYS A 256 7.41 16.68 11.55
CA LYS A 256 7.78 17.42 12.77
C LYS A 256 6.56 17.94 13.52
N LEU A 257 5.62 18.56 12.79
CA LEU A 257 4.36 19.04 13.38
C LEU A 257 3.52 17.90 13.97
N ALA A 258 3.48 16.73 13.30
CA ALA A 258 2.78 15.57 13.85
C ALA A 258 3.37 15.13 15.21
N VAL A 259 4.70 15.10 15.33
CA VAL A 259 5.39 14.82 16.61
C VAL A 259 5.05 15.89 17.66
N GLU A 260 5.12 17.18 17.31
CA GLU A 260 4.79 18.29 18.20
C GLU A 260 3.35 18.22 18.73
N HIS A 261 2.42 17.71 17.90
CA HIS A 261 1.03 17.53 18.28
C HIS A 261 0.74 16.15 18.91
N GLY A 262 1.79 15.37 19.23
CA GLY A 262 1.67 14.10 19.95
C GLY A 262 1.02 12.98 19.17
N ALA A 263 1.19 12.94 17.84
CA ALA A 263 0.71 11.84 17.03
C ALA A 263 1.45 10.53 17.41
N PRO A 264 0.71 9.46 17.79
CA PRO A 264 1.33 8.18 18.16
C PRO A 264 1.93 7.44 16.97
N GLY A 265 1.55 7.84 15.76
CA GLY A 265 2.05 7.31 14.51
C GLY A 265 1.68 8.19 13.32
N ILE A 266 2.51 8.11 12.28
CA ILE A 266 2.28 8.78 10.99
C ILE A 266 2.45 7.80 9.84
N ILE A 267 1.65 7.97 8.78
CA ILE A 267 1.80 7.21 7.53
C ILE A 267 2.26 8.18 6.43
N LEU A 268 3.49 8.01 5.98
CA LEU A 268 4.06 8.73 4.84
C LEU A 268 3.39 8.21 3.57
N SER A 269 2.62 9.07 2.90
CA SER A 269 1.73 8.64 1.82
C SER A 269 1.35 9.80 0.92
N ASN A 270 1.30 9.55 -0.39
CA ASN A 270 0.65 10.40 -1.37
C ASN A 270 -0.68 9.80 -1.84
N HIS A 271 -1.37 9.05 -0.96
CA HIS A 271 -2.64 8.38 -1.27
C HIS A 271 -2.55 7.38 -2.45
N GLY A 272 -1.39 6.75 -2.60
CA GLY A 272 -1.13 5.89 -3.75
C GLY A 272 -1.17 6.69 -5.07
N SER A 273 -0.74 7.96 -5.06
CA SER A 273 -0.75 8.89 -6.19
C SER A 273 -2.14 9.26 -6.73
N ARG A 274 -3.16 9.21 -5.91
CA ARG A 274 -4.55 9.40 -6.34
C ARG A 274 -5.09 10.82 -6.11
N GLN A 275 -4.36 11.68 -5.39
CA GLN A 275 -4.80 13.02 -4.98
C GLN A 275 -4.06 14.13 -5.74
N LEU A 276 -2.81 14.36 -5.44
CA LEU A 276 -1.99 15.38 -6.11
C LEU A 276 -0.90 14.69 -6.94
N ASP A 277 -0.93 14.90 -8.26
CA ASP A 277 0.17 14.43 -9.11
C ASP A 277 1.42 15.29 -8.88
N SER A 278 2.59 14.73 -9.07
CA SER A 278 3.90 15.32 -8.77
C SER A 278 4.19 15.50 -7.27
N SER A 279 3.39 14.91 -6.38
CA SER A 279 3.73 14.79 -4.97
C SER A 279 4.80 13.71 -4.73
N PRO A 280 5.63 13.84 -3.69
CA PRO A 280 6.64 12.84 -3.36
C PRO A 280 6.01 11.51 -2.96
N SER A 281 6.74 10.42 -3.14
CA SER A 281 6.36 9.09 -2.65
C SER A 281 6.64 8.95 -1.16
N GLY A 282 5.98 8.00 -0.48
CA GLY A 282 6.31 7.69 0.91
C GLY A 282 7.78 7.30 1.13
N LEU A 283 8.43 6.71 0.12
CA LEU A 283 9.87 6.42 0.15
C LEU A 283 10.71 7.70 0.12
N GLU A 284 10.38 8.67 -0.74
CA GLU A 284 11.11 9.94 -0.82
C GLU A 284 10.97 10.74 0.47
N VAL A 285 9.78 10.79 1.06
CA VAL A 285 9.56 11.45 2.36
C VAL A 285 10.32 10.72 3.49
N ALA A 286 10.33 9.37 3.49
CA ALA A 286 11.11 8.61 4.47
C ALA A 286 12.62 8.89 4.35
N LEU A 287 13.13 9.06 3.13
CA LEU A 287 14.51 9.43 2.89
C LEU A 287 14.81 10.86 3.38
N GLU A 288 13.95 11.81 3.08
CA GLU A 288 14.05 13.20 3.54
C GLU A 288 14.07 13.28 5.08
N ILE A 289 13.14 12.58 5.76
CA ILE A 289 13.15 12.47 7.23
C ILE A 289 14.45 11.84 7.73
N HIS A 290 14.92 10.78 7.07
CA HIS A 290 16.17 10.12 7.46
C HIS A 290 17.39 11.05 7.37
N GLU A 291 17.42 11.94 6.37
CA GLU A 291 18.52 12.88 6.13
C GLU A 291 18.41 14.14 7.02
N GLU A 292 17.20 14.65 7.27
CA GLU A 292 17.00 15.98 7.88
C GLU A 292 16.50 15.94 9.34
N ALA A 293 15.80 14.88 9.74
CA ALA A 293 15.18 14.77 11.05
C ALA A 293 15.04 13.30 11.53
N PRO A 294 16.15 12.52 11.56
CA PRO A 294 16.11 11.09 11.86
C PRO A 294 15.54 10.76 13.25
N GLU A 295 15.52 11.72 14.17
CA GLU A 295 14.92 11.58 15.51
C GLU A 295 13.40 11.29 15.46
N ILE A 296 12.72 11.68 14.39
CA ILE A 296 11.28 11.42 14.20
C ILE A 296 10.99 9.92 14.30
N PHE A 297 11.85 9.06 13.73
CA PHE A 297 11.68 7.61 13.78
C PHE A 297 11.73 7.00 15.18
N THR A 298 12.19 7.77 16.17
CA THR A 298 12.21 7.36 17.60
C THR A 298 11.18 8.07 18.44
N GLN A 299 10.62 9.18 17.95
CA GLN A 299 9.65 10.00 18.68
C GLN A 299 8.20 9.58 18.39
N THR A 300 7.95 9.01 17.21
CA THR A 300 6.65 8.47 16.82
C THR A 300 6.84 7.21 15.97
N GLU A 301 5.80 6.36 15.83
CA GLU A 301 5.88 5.24 14.90
C GLU A 301 5.65 5.73 13.46
N VAL A 302 6.64 5.55 12.61
CA VAL A 302 6.58 5.98 11.20
C VAL A 302 6.27 4.79 10.30
N PHE A 303 5.20 4.91 9.54
CA PHE A 303 4.78 3.97 8.52
C PHE A 303 4.88 4.63 7.14
N ALA A 304 4.92 3.83 6.07
CA ALA A 304 4.91 4.36 4.71
C ALA A 304 4.09 3.45 3.79
N ASP A 305 3.42 4.04 2.79
CA ASP A 305 2.76 3.29 1.72
C ASP A 305 3.04 3.90 0.33
N GLY A 306 2.59 3.19 -0.70
CA GLY A 306 2.70 3.61 -2.09
C GLY A 306 3.88 2.98 -2.85
N GLY A 307 3.57 2.29 -3.94
CA GLY A 307 4.56 1.75 -4.87
C GLY A 307 5.14 0.38 -4.53
N VAL A 308 4.96 -0.12 -3.34
CA VAL A 308 5.53 -1.39 -2.87
C VAL A 308 4.97 -2.57 -3.68
N ARG A 309 5.87 -3.41 -4.20
CA ARG A 309 5.55 -4.61 -5.00
C ARG A 309 6.37 -5.84 -4.60
N TYR A 310 7.48 -5.66 -3.90
CA TYR A 310 8.45 -6.70 -3.58
C TYR A 310 8.90 -6.65 -2.12
N GLY A 311 9.40 -7.77 -1.60
CA GLY A 311 10.08 -7.81 -0.31
C GLY A 311 11.25 -6.84 -0.21
N ALA A 312 12.00 -6.68 -1.31
CA ALA A 312 13.06 -5.68 -1.43
C ALA A 312 12.59 -4.24 -1.15
N ASP A 313 11.38 -3.87 -1.58
CA ASP A 313 10.83 -2.52 -1.33
C ASP A 313 10.52 -2.31 0.16
N VAL A 314 9.98 -3.35 0.81
CA VAL A 314 9.75 -3.34 2.26
C VAL A 314 11.07 -3.14 3.01
N LEU A 315 12.10 -3.92 2.67
CA LEU A 315 13.43 -3.82 3.30
C LEU A 315 14.07 -2.45 3.14
N LYS A 316 13.88 -1.77 2.00
CA LYS A 316 14.38 -0.41 1.78
C LYS A 316 13.73 0.60 2.73
N LEU A 317 12.43 0.51 2.93
CA LEU A 317 11.71 1.38 3.87
C LEU A 317 12.11 1.09 5.32
N LEU A 318 12.22 -0.20 5.70
CA LEU A 318 12.71 -0.57 7.04
C LEU A 318 14.13 -0.07 7.29
N ALA A 319 15.00 -0.13 6.28
CA ALA A 319 16.36 0.38 6.38
C ALA A 319 16.45 1.89 6.61
N LEU A 320 15.46 2.65 6.21
CA LEU A 320 15.36 4.09 6.47
C LEU A 320 14.77 4.42 7.86
N GLY A 321 14.24 3.44 8.58
CA GLY A 321 13.65 3.63 9.91
C GLY A 321 12.12 3.49 9.95
N VAL A 322 11.46 3.22 8.82
CA VAL A 322 10.03 2.92 8.77
C VAL A 322 9.73 1.65 9.55
N LYS A 323 8.71 1.68 10.40
CA LYS A 323 8.32 0.59 11.32
C LYS A 323 7.57 -0.55 10.63
N ALA A 324 6.62 -0.18 9.75
CA ALA A 324 5.85 -1.12 8.95
C ALA A 324 5.35 -0.45 7.65
N VAL A 325 5.10 -1.27 6.64
CA VAL A 325 4.86 -0.84 5.27
C VAL A 325 3.45 -1.20 4.82
N GLY A 326 2.72 -0.20 4.29
CA GLY A 326 1.36 -0.37 3.80
C GLY A 326 1.31 -0.76 2.31
N LEU A 327 0.48 -1.74 1.98
CA LEU A 327 0.19 -2.13 0.60
C LEU A 327 -1.31 -2.02 0.34
N GLY A 328 -1.71 -1.20 -0.64
CA GLY A 328 -3.10 -1.06 -1.06
C GLY A 328 -3.44 -1.97 -2.23
N ARG A 329 -3.11 -1.50 -3.44
CA ARG A 329 -3.47 -2.18 -4.71
C ARG A 329 -3.09 -3.66 -4.75
N PRO A 330 -1.89 -4.10 -4.32
CA PRO A 330 -1.54 -5.51 -4.38
C PRO A 330 -2.56 -6.41 -3.67
N PHE A 331 -3.02 -6.02 -2.47
CA PHE A 331 -4.04 -6.78 -1.75
C PHE A 331 -5.44 -6.62 -2.33
N MET A 332 -5.77 -5.48 -2.95
CA MET A 332 -7.04 -5.31 -3.67
C MET A 332 -7.10 -6.21 -4.91
N PHE A 333 -6.00 -6.37 -5.62
CA PHE A 333 -5.88 -7.30 -6.74
C PHE A 333 -5.89 -8.75 -6.27
N ALA A 334 -5.19 -9.07 -5.19
CA ALA A 334 -5.21 -10.41 -4.60
C ALA A 334 -6.61 -10.79 -4.12
N ASN A 335 -7.40 -9.83 -3.65
CA ASN A 335 -8.78 -10.06 -3.21
C ASN A 335 -9.74 -10.47 -4.36
N THR A 336 -9.33 -10.46 -5.62
CA THR A 336 -10.10 -11.10 -6.70
C THR A 336 -10.24 -12.61 -6.50
N TYR A 337 -9.39 -13.21 -5.68
CA TYR A 337 -9.46 -14.61 -5.23
C TYR A 337 -10.04 -14.73 -3.80
N GLY A 338 -10.66 -13.68 -3.26
CA GLY A 338 -11.15 -13.67 -1.88
C GLY A 338 -10.04 -13.78 -0.83
N ALA A 339 -10.36 -14.34 0.32
CA ALA A 339 -9.42 -14.47 1.44
C ALA A 339 -8.18 -15.32 1.11
N GLU A 340 -8.34 -16.35 0.28
CA GLU A 340 -7.23 -17.21 -0.13
C GLU A 340 -6.18 -16.43 -0.95
N GLY A 341 -6.63 -15.55 -1.86
CA GLY A 341 -5.74 -14.67 -2.61
C GLY A 341 -4.99 -13.69 -1.74
N VAL A 342 -5.68 -13.09 -0.77
CA VAL A 342 -5.08 -12.16 0.19
C VAL A 342 -4.03 -12.88 1.06
N ALA A 343 -4.34 -14.07 1.56
CA ALA A 343 -3.40 -14.90 2.32
C ALA A 343 -2.17 -15.28 1.46
N ARG A 344 -2.41 -15.74 0.22
CA ARG A 344 -1.33 -16.09 -0.71
C ARG A 344 -0.40 -14.91 -1.01
N ALA A 345 -0.95 -13.72 -1.25
CA ALA A 345 -0.16 -12.51 -1.46
C ALA A 345 0.71 -12.17 -0.23
N ALA A 346 0.17 -12.30 0.97
CA ALA A 346 0.92 -12.09 2.21
C ALA A 346 2.04 -13.12 2.39
N GLN A 347 1.79 -14.40 2.09
CA GLN A 347 2.80 -15.47 2.14
C GLN A 347 3.95 -15.22 1.16
N LEU A 348 3.64 -14.85 -0.08
CA LEU A 348 4.64 -14.52 -1.08
C LEU A 348 5.52 -13.35 -0.64
N LEU A 349 4.91 -12.28 -0.11
CA LEU A 349 5.66 -11.12 0.36
C LEU A 349 6.53 -11.45 1.59
N LYS A 350 6.03 -12.25 2.53
CA LYS A 350 6.84 -12.73 3.66
C LYS A 350 8.05 -13.54 3.19
N HIS A 351 7.84 -14.45 2.25
CA HIS A 351 8.92 -15.23 1.66
C HIS A 351 9.97 -14.35 0.99
N GLU A 352 9.55 -13.39 0.16
CA GLU A 352 10.48 -12.44 -0.48
C GLU A 352 11.27 -11.64 0.56
N ILE A 353 10.62 -11.11 1.61
CA ILE A 353 11.30 -10.37 2.67
C ILE A 353 12.40 -11.24 3.31
N ALA A 354 12.09 -12.50 3.64
CA ALA A 354 13.05 -13.40 4.27
C ALA A 354 14.26 -13.70 3.36
N ILE A 355 14.00 -14.04 2.10
CA ILE A 355 15.04 -14.38 1.12
C ILE A 355 15.90 -13.15 0.78
N ASP A 356 15.28 -12.00 0.56
CA ASP A 356 15.99 -10.77 0.24
C ASP A 356 16.82 -10.27 1.43
N ALA A 357 16.30 -10.35 2.66
CA ALA A 357 17.05 -10.02 3.86
C ALA A 357 18.25 -10.96 4.06
N ALA A 358 18.08 -12.25 3.80
CA ALA A 358 19.18 -13.23 3.84
C ALA A 358 20.27 -12.89 2.82
N ASN A 359 19.89 -12.61 1.56
CA ASN A 359 20.82 -12.22 0.50
C ASN A 359 21.46 -10.84 0.78
N LEU A 360 20.77 -9.96 1.48
CA LEU A 360 21.31 -8.68 1.91
C LEU A 360 22.33 -8.82 3.06
N GLY A 361 22.34 -9.98 3.74
CA GLY A 361 23.19 -10.22 4.91
C GLY A 361 22.62 -9.55 6.17
N VAL A 362 21.30 -9.48 6.31
CA VAL A 362 20.60 -9.02 7.50
C VAL A 362 20.24 -10.23 8.35
N ALA A 363 20.92 -10.41 9.47
CA ALA A 363 20.65 -11.54 10.39
C ALA A 363 19.37 -11.34 11.20
N ASP A 364 19.02 -10.10 11.50
CA ASP A 364 17.86 -9.72 12.29
C ASP A 364 17.19 -8.47 11.65
N LEU A 365 15.96 -8.61 11.20
CA LEU A 365 15.20 -7.52 10.59
C LEU A 365 15.01 -6.31 11.52
N LYS A 366 15.04 -6.51 12.83
CA LYS A 366 14.98 -5.42 13.83
C LYS A 366 16.25 -4.54 13.86
N GLN A 367 17.34 -5.04 13.27
CA GLN A 367 18.62 -4.35 13.20
C GLN A 367 18.94 -3.77 11.82
N ILE A 368 18.03 -3.94 10.84
CA ILE A 368 18.20 -3.33 9.54
C ILE A 368 18.26 -1.80 9.69
N ASN A 369 19.18 -1.17 8.96
CA ASN A 369 19.40 0.28 9.05
C ASN A 369 19.96 0.83 7.73
N SER A 370 20.12 2.14 7.64
CA SER A 370 20.54 2.84 6.42
C SER A 370 21.89 2.44 5.86
N SER A 371 22.75 1.73 6.62
CA SER A 371 24.01 1.22 6.08
C SER A 371 23.83 0.13 5.01
N PHE A 372 22.65 -0.50 4.97
CA PHE A 372 22.28 -1.50 3.97
C PHE A 372 21.71 -0.92 2.67
N VAL A 373 21.52 0.39 2.61
CA VAL A 373 21.00 1.07 1.41
C VAL A 373 21.88 2.23 1.01
N LYS A 374 21.82 2.63 -0.23
CA LYS A 374 22.49 3.82 -0.75
C LYS A 374 21.67 4.44 -1.86
N LEU A 375 21.35 5.71 -1.71
CA LEU A 375 20.78 6.48 -2.80
C LEU A 375 21.85 6.63 -3.88
N LYS A 376 21.52 6.26 -5.11
CA LYS A 376 22.40 6.48 -6.24
C LYS A 376 22.18 7.91 -6.74
N TYR A 377 23.06 8.83 -6.31
CA TYR A 377 23.13 10.14 -6.93
C TYR A 377 23.73 9.99 -8.34
N ASN A 378 22.96 10.36 -9.31
CA ASN A 378 23.23 10.69 -10.70
C ASN A 378 24.59 10.32 -11.34
N GLY A 379 24.51 9.66 -12.46
CA GLY A 379 25.60 9.64 -13.42
C GLY A 379 25.45 8.62 -14.54
N TRP A 380 24.52 7.69 -14.49
CA TRP A 380 24.47 6.64 -15.51
C TRP A 380 23.18 6.59 -16.34
N TYR A 381 22.14 7.35 -15.95
CA TYR A 381 20.90 7.50 -16.73
C TYR A 381 20.35 8.93 -16.51
N SER A 382 20.92 9.89 -17.21
CA SER A 382 20.29 11.19 -17.51
C SER A 382 19.65 11.13 -18.89
#